data_4ccaa001a903d5b26748f3587f211b1f
#
_entry.id   4ccaa001a903d5b26748f3587f211b1f
#
_cell.length_a   1.000
_cell.length_b   1.000
_cell.length_c   1.000
_cell.angle_alpha   90.00
_cell.angle_beta   90.00
_cell.angle_gamma   90.00
#
_symmetry.space_group_name_H-M   'P 1'
#
loop_
_entity.id
_entity.type
_entity.pdbx_description
1 polymer ?
#
loop_
_entity_poly.entity_id
_entity_poly.type
_entity_poly.pdbx_seq_one_letter_code
_entity_poly.pdbx_strand_id
1 'polypeptide(L)'
;MSSQNSALVSVIGRGFDGLDIASLATDLGATFAQLDDLGTTLDQILVTVPEGDVVLQGTGVMDFDAKAAAALGIPFVLISNAPQRTSDLALAHARSLGAEVVGAFTDVASVPGALAAIESVAPVMSAEVFQKQLLDQARAAGAHIVLPQGEDDRIIEAAGALMAGKVAKLTILGDEADVAKRAELLGVDLTGVDVIDHLNSPLAEEFAADFAELRKKKGVTLEQARETMKDVSYFATMMVHRGLADGMVSGAAHTTAHTIKPSFQIIKTAPGASVVSSIFLMVMRGRLWAFGDCAVNPNPTAEQLGEIAVVSAKTAAQFGIDPRVAMLSY
;
A
#
# COMPACT_ATOMS: atom_id res chain seq x y z
N MET A 1 -9.28 -12.66 -7.40
CA MET A 1 -9.42 -14.14 -7.33
C MET A 1 -10.91 -14.46 -7.29
N SER A 2 -11.38 -15.45 -8.07
CA SER A 2 -12.72 -16.02 -7.86
C SER A 2 -12.57 -17.01 -6.69
N SER A 3 -13.26 -16.83 -5.59
CA SER A 3 -13.07 -17.63 -4.38
C SER A 3 -13.88 -18.93 -4.35
N GLN A 4 -14.57 -19.27 -5.44
CA GLN A 4 -15.52 -20.40 -5.45
C GLN A 4 -14.86 -21.78 -5.31
N ASN A 5 -13.59 -21.93 -5.74
CA ASN A 5 -12.83 -23.18 -5.66
C ASN A 5 -11.62 -23.08 -4.72
N SER A 6 -11.56 -22.01 -3.91
CA SER A 6 -10.47 -21.81 -2.96
C SER A 6 -10.91 -22.13 -1.53
N ALA A 7 -9.99 -22.60 -0.70
CA ALA A 7 -10.22 -22.81 0.73
C ALA A 7 -8.90 -22.83 1.50
N LEU A 8 -8.96 -22.47 2.78
CA LEU A 8 -7.92 -22.78 3.75
C LEU A 8 -8.43 -23.83 4.71
N VAL A 9 -7.72 -24.95 4.80
CA VAL A 9 -8.04 -26.08 5.67
C VAL A 9 -7.15 -26.02 6.91
N SER A 10 -7.76 -25.86 8.07
CA SER A 10 -7.09 -25.91 9.38
C SER A 10 -7.54 -27.14 10.17
N VAL A 11 -6.89 -27.44 11.29
CA VAL A 11 -7.18 -28.63 12.12
C VAL A 11 -7.34 -28.27 13.59
N ILE A 12 -8.14 -29.09 14.32
CA ILE A 12 -8.22 -29.04 15.78
C ILE A 12 -8.43 -30.42 16.39
N GLY A 13 -7.74 -30.70 17.48
CA GLY A 13 -7.78 -32.03 18.11
C GLY A 13 -7.04 -33.14 17.36
N ARG A 14 -6.35 -32.75 16.27
CA ARG A 14 -5.53 -33.65 15.43
C ARG A 14 -4.49 -32.84 14.66
N GLY A 15 -3.51 -33.50 14.03
CA GLY A 15 -2.64 -32.91 13.00
C GLY A 15 -3.19 -33.12 11.59
N PHE A 16 -2.40 -32.79 10.59
CA PHE A 16 -2.72 -32.99 9.17
C PHE A 16 -2.45 -34.42 8.68
N ASP A 17 -1.81 -35.26 9.49
CA ASP A 17 -1.46 -36.65 9.11
C ASP A 17 -2.70 -37.44 8.66
N GLY A 18 -2.58 -38.05 7.49
CA GLY A 18 -3.65 -38.85 6.88
C GLY A 18 -4.79 -38.04 6.27
N LEU A 19 -4.66 -36.71 6.16
CA LEU A 19 -5.57 -35.85 5.39
C LEU A 19 -5.02 -35.63 3.98
N ASP A 20 -5.80 -36.00 2.97
CA ASP A 20 -5.44 -35.77 1.57
C ASP A 20 -6.02 -34.44 1.07
N ILE A 21 -5.41 -33.32 1.51
CA ILE A 21 -5.83 -31.96 1.11
C ILE A 21 -5.42 -31.68 -0.35
N ALA A 22 -4.37 -32.34 -0.84
CA ALA A 22 -3.97 -32.19 -2.23
C ALA A 22 -5.01 -32.78 -3.20
N SER A 23 -5.67 -33.90 -2.82
CA SER A 23 -6.81 -34.43 -3.57
C SER A 23 -7.99 -33.47 -3.60
N LEU A 24 -8.30 -32.80 -2.47
CA LEU A 24 -9.33 -31.74 -2.43
C LEU A 24 -9.02 -30.61 -3.44
N ALA A 25 -7.76 -30.18 -3.53
CA ALA A 25 -7.37 -29.17 -4.51
C ALA A 25 -7.61 -29.66 -5.94
N THR A 26 -7.24 -30.92 -6.22
CA THR A 26 -7.45 -31.55 -7.54
C THR A 26 -8.94 -31.61 -7.88
N ASP A 27 -9.79 -32.02 -6.96
CA ASP A 27 -11.24 -32.13 -7.14
C ASP A 27 -11.90 -30.77 -7.40
N LEU A 28 -11.34 -29.70 -6.84
CA LEU A 28 -11.79 -28.34 -7.04
C LEU A 28 -11.16 -27.65 -8.26
N GLY A 29 -10.18 -28.28 -8.92
CA GLY A 29 -9.42 -27.67 -10.01
C GLY A 29 -8.54 -26.51 -9.56
N ALA A 30 -8.09 -26.53 -8.31
CA ALA A 30 -7.31 -25.49 -7.65
C ALA A 30 -5.84 -25.91 -7.47
N THR A 31 -4.96 -24.94 -7.25
CA THR A 31 -3.56 -25.20 -6.88
C THR A 31 -3.46 -25.56 -5.40
N PHE A 32 -2.72 -26.60 -5.06
CA PHE A 32 -2.41 -26.93 -3.66
C PHE A 32 -1.14 -26.23 -3.19
N ALA A 33 -1.16 -25.68 -1.96
CA ALA A 33 0.03 -25.18 -1.27
C ALA A 33 -0.11 -25.35 0.25
N GLN A 34 1.04 -25.33 0.95
CA GLN A 34 1.07 -25.30 2.42
C GLN A 34 1.41 -23.87 2.88
N LEU A 35 0.71 -23.36 3.91
CA LEU A 35 1.00 -22.01 4.42
C LEU A 35 2.43 -21.87 4.92
N ASP A 36 2.99 -22.91 5.51
CA ASP A 36 4.37 -22.92 6.01
C ASP A 36 5.42 -22.69 4.91
N ASP A 37 5.12 -23.11 3.67
CA ASP A 37 5.99 -22.90 2.51
C ASP A 37 5.87 -21.48 1.92
N LEU A 38 4.75 -20.77 2.21
CA LEU A 38 4.47 -19.44 1.68
C LEU A 38 5.06 -18.32 2.55
N GLY A 39 5.33 -18.59 3.81
CA GLY A 39 5.92 -17.62 4.73
C GLY A 39 5.45 -17.80 6.17
N THR A 40 6.05 -17.04 7.06
CA THR A 40 5.76 -17.04 8.50
C THR A 40 4.89 -15.87 8.96
N THR A 41 4.62 -14.92 8.05
CA THR A 41 3.83 -13.71 8.33
C THR A 41 2.76 -13.50 7.25
N LEU A 42 1.68 -12.77 7.57
CA LEU A 42 0.57 -12.54 6.63
C LEU A 42 1.00 -11.77 5.38
N ASP A 43 1.89 -10.80 5.52
CA ASP A 43 2.43 -10.03 4.40
C ASP A 43 3.22 -10.91 3.42
N GLN A 44 4.04 -11.84 3.93
CA GLN A 44 4.73 -12.82 3.10
C GLN A 44 3.73 -13.71 2.35
N ILE A 45 2.77 -14.30 3.06
CA ILE A 45 1.75 -15.17 2.47
C ILE A 45 0.94 -14.44 1.37
N LEU A 46 0.53 -13.20 1.62
CA LEU A 46 -0.23 -12.41 0.67
C LEU A 46 0.53 -12.14 -0.65
N VAL A 47 1.86 -12.15 -0.61
CA VAL A 47 2.71 -11.93 -1.79
C VAL A 47 3.05 -13.24 -2.50
N THR A 48 3.22 -14.34 -1.74
CA THR A 48 3.72 -15.63 -2.26
C THR A 48 2.61 -16.60 -2.64
N VAL A 49 1.38 -16.38 -2.19
CA VAL A 49 0.24 -17.25 -2.51
C VAL A 49 0.08 -17.39 -4.05
N PRO A 50 -0.12 -18.63 -4.56
CA PRO A 50 -0.33 -18.83 -5.99
C PRO A 50 -1.49 -18.02 -6.56
N GLU A 51 -1.37 -17.60 -7.82
CA GLU A 51 -2.47 -16.93 -8.53
C GLU A 51 -3.58 -17.93 -8.89
N GLY A 52 -4.82 -17.44 -8.94
CA GLY A 52 -6.00 -18.25 -9.26
C GLY A 52 -6.66 -18.90 -8.04
N ASP A 53 -7.36 -20.00 -8.26
CA ASP A 53 -7.99 -20.76 -7.18
C ASP A 53 -6.95 -21.61 -6.44
N VAL A 54 -7.01 -21.61 -5.09
CA VAL A 54 -5.99 -22.23 -4.25
C VAL A 54 -6.64 -22.96 -3.06
N VAL A 55 -6.17 -24.17 -2.79
CA VAL A 55 -6.47 -24.88 -1.54
C VAL A 55 -5.21 -24.90 -0.69
N LEU A 56 -5.29 -24.25 0.46
CA LEU A 56 -4.18 -24.10 1.39
C LEU A 56 -4.32 -25.07 2.56
N GLN A 57 -3.27 -25.84 2.82
CA GLN A 57 -3.11 -26.51 4.09
C GLN A 57 -2.61 -25.49 5.11
N GLY A 58 -3.32 -25.31 6.22
CA GLY A 58 -2.95 -24.40 7.29
C GLY A 58 -1.71 -24.86 8.06
N THR A 59 -1.32 -24.07 9.03
CA THR A 59 -0.18 -24.35 9.93
C THR A 59 -0.56 -25.24 11.11
N GLY A 60 -1.88 -25.39 11.38
CA GLY A 60 -2.40 -25.98 12.62
C GLY A 60 -2.51 -24.99 13.78
N VAL A 61 -2.05 -23.75 13.60
CA VAL A 61 -2.29 -22.64 14.52
C VAL A 61 -3.56 -21.91 14.07
N MET A 62 -4.70 -22.33 14.59
CA MET A 62 -6.03 -21.94 14.13
C MET A 62 -6.23 -20.42 14.04
N ASP A 63 -5.68 -19.64 14.97
CA ASP A 63 -5.74 -18.17 14.97
C ASP A 63 -5.06 -17.57 13.74
N PHE A 64 -3.89 -18.09 13.41
CA PHE A 64 -3.12 -17.65 12.24
C PHE A 64 -3.81 -18.07 10.95
N ASP A 65 -4.25 -19.32 10.88
CA ASP A 65 -4.95 -19.90 9.73
C ASP A 65 -6.25 -19.11 9.43
N ALA A 66 -7.05 -18.80 10.47
CA ALA A 66 -8.27 -18.01 10.30
C ALA A 66 -7.99 -16.57 9.81
N LYS A 67 -6.94 -15.93 10.33
CA LYS A 67 -6.51 -14.59 9.86
C LYS A 67 -6.00 -14.64 8.43
N ALA A 68 -5.27 -15.69 8.05
CA ALA A 68 -4.78 -15.88 6.69
C ALA A 68 -5.96 -16.08 5.71
N ALA A 69 -6.93 -16.91 6.05
CA ALA A 69 -8.14 -17.10 5.25
C ALA A 69 -8.91 -15.77 5.07
N ALA A 70 -9.10 -15.02 6.16
CA ALA A 70 -9.75 -13.71 6.13
C ALA A 70 -8.99 -12.69 5.26
N ALA A 71 -7.67 -12.63 5.37
CA ALA A 71 -6.83 -11.71 4.61
C ALA A 71 -6.76 -12.06 3.12
N LEU A 72 -6.78 -13.35 2.78
CA LEU A 72 -6.80 -13.85 1.40
C LEU A 72 -8.20 -13.74 0.76
N GLY A 73 -9.27 -13.61 1.56
CA GLY A 73 -10.65 -13.65 1.06
C GLY A 73 -11.05 -15.03 0.55
N ILE A 74 -10.67 -16.09 1.26
CA ILE A 74 -11.02 -17.47 0.94
C ILE A 74 -11.75 -18.14 2.11
N PRO A 75 -12.64 -19.13 1.83
CA PRO A 75 -13.35 -19.88 2.86
C PRO A 75 -12.41 -20.59 3.83
N PHE A 76 -12.79 -20.61 5.11
CA PHE A 76 -12.09 -21.34 6.17
C PHE A 76 -12.81 -22.65 6.49
N VAL A 77 -12.09 -23.75 6.40
CA VAL A 77 -12.56 -25.11 6.69
C VAL A 77 -11.82 -25.66 7.90
N LEU A 78 -12.54 -26.24 8.84
CA LEU A 78 -11.95 -26.89 10.01
C LEU A 78 -12.12 -28.42 9.94
N ILE A 79 -11.03 -29.17 9.98
CA ILE A 79 -11.08 -30.62 10.15
C ILE A 79 -10.83 -30.92 11.64
N SER A 80 -11.78 -31.60 12.27
CA SER A 80 -11.81 -31.75 13.72
C SER A 80 -12.08 -33.18 14.18
N ASN A 81 -11.28 -33.65 15.13
CA ASN A 81 -11.56 -34.82 15.95
C ASN A 81 -11.89 -34.43 17.40
N ALA A 82 -12.02 -33.13 17.68
CA ALA A 82 -12.37 -32.65 19.00
C ALA A 82 -13.86 -32.84 19.32
N PRO A 83 -14.29 -32.78 20.58
CA PRO A 83 -15.69 -32.73 20.94
C PRO A 83 -16.44 -31.60 20.25
N GLN A 84 -17.72 -31.80 19.89
CA GLN A 84 -18.53 -30.83 19.14
C GLN A 84 -18.44 -29.40 19.73
N ARG A 85 -18.58 -29.26 21.05
CA ARG A 85 -18.47 -27.96 21.72
C ARG A 85 -17.13 -27.24 21.46
N THR A 86 -16.03 -27.99 21.40
CA THR A 86 -14.70 -27.44 21.13
C THR A 86 -14.64 -26.94 19.68
N SER A 87 -15.17 -27.71 18.75
CA SER A 87 -15.26 -27.34 17.32
C SER A 87 -16.13 -26.09 17.14
N ASP A 88 -17.30 -26.03 17.81
CA ASP A 88 -18.19 -24.87 17.73
C ASP A 88 -17.53 -23.58 18.27
N LEU A 89 -16.79 -23.68 19.37
CA LEU A 89 -16.04 -22.56 19.92
C LEU A 89 -14.91 -22.12 18.98
N ALA A 90 -14.21 -23.06 18.36
CA ALA A 90 -13.17 -22.77 17.37
C ALA A 90 -13.73 -22.05 16.15
N LEU A 91 -14.86 -22.50 15.61
CA LEU A 91 -15.54 -21.86 14.48
C LEU A 91 -16.03 -20.45 14.85
N ALA A 92 -16.61 -20.29 16.06
CA ALA A 92 -17.04 -18.98 16.55
C ALA A 92 -15.85 -18.02 16.68
N HIS A 93 -14.71 -18.52 17.15
CA HIS A 93 -13.48 -17.75 17.25
C HIS A 93 -12.94 -17.38 15.86
N ALA A 94 -12.87 -18.31 14.91
CA ALA A 94 -12.45 -18.02 13.52
C ALA A 94 -13.33 -16.92 12.89
N ARG A 95 -14.65 -16.97 13.06
CA ARG A 95 -15.56 -15.90 12.61
C ARG A 95 -15.23 -14.56 13.29
N SER A 96 -14.92 -14.57 14.59
CA SER A 96 -14.53 -13.35 15.30
C SER A 96 -13.20 -12.76 14.77
N LEU A 97 -12.38 -13.56 14.12
CA LEU A 97 -11.16 -13.14 13.41
C LEU A 97 -11.42 -12.70 11.97
N GLY A 98 -12.66 -12.75 11.51
CA GLY A 98 -13.09 -12.29 10.18
C GLY A 98 -13.11 -13.39 9.12
N ALA A 99 -12.81 -14.64 9.46
CA ALA A 99 -12.85 -15.74 8.50
C ALA A 99 -14.30 -16.09 8.11
N GLU A 100 -14.54 -16.29 6.82
CA GLU A 100 -15.77 -16.91 6.34
C GLU A 100 -15.71 -18.42 6.55
N VAL A 101 -16.45 -18.89 7.54
CA VAL A 101 -16.34 -20.25 8.06
C VAL A 101 -17.35 -21.18 7.37
N VAL A 102 -16.88 -22.18 6.63
CA VAL A 102 -17.67 -23.22 6.00
C VAL A 102 -18.29 -24.15 7.05
N GLY A 103 -17.46 -24.71 7.92
CA GLY A 103 -17.90 -25.64 8.96
C GLY A 103 -16.75 -26.44 9.56
N ALA A 104 -17.10 -27.38 10.47
CA ALA A 104 -16.21 -28.39 10.98
C ALA A 104 -16.58 -29.75 10.41
N PHE A 105 -15.59 -30.50 9.93
CA PHE A 105 -15.73 -31.80 9.28
C PHE A 105 -14.80 -32.82 9.95
N THR A 106 -15.12 -34.11 9.86
CA THR A 106 -14.25 -35.18 10.35
C THR A 106 -13.24 -35.62 9.30
N ASP A 107 -13.53 -35.35 8.03
CA ASP A 107 -12.72 -35.74 6.88
C ASP A 107 -12.78 -34.71 5.77
N VAL A 108 -11.85 -34.78 4.83
CA VAL A 108 -11.74 -33.85 3.69
C VAL A 108 -12.81 -34.13 2.61
N ALA A 109 -13.27 -35.37 2.49
CA ALA A 109 -14.20 -35.80 1.44
C ALA A 109 -15.57 -35.12 1.54
N SER A 110 -15.94 -34.65 2.73
CA SER A 110 -17.20 -33.93 2.99
C SER A 110 -17.15 -32.44 2.65
N VAL A 111 -15.97 -31.89 2.35
CA VAL A 111 -15.75 -30.44 2.16
C VAL A 111 -16.30 -29.88 0.83
N PRO A 112 -16.14 -30.56 -0.34
CA PRO A 112 -16.52 -29.96 -1.63
C PRO A 112 -18.00 -29.54 -1.70
N GLY A 113 -18.90 -30.39 -1.18
CA GLY A 113 -20.32 -30.09 -1.17
C GLY A 113 -20.70 -28.86 -0.33
N ALA A 114 -19.98 -28.63 0.77
CA ALA A 114 -20.19 -27.47 1.62
C ALA A 114 -19.57 -26.18 1.02
N LEU A 115 -18.43 -26.27 0.37
CA LEU A 115 -17.80 -25.15 -0.34
C LEU A 115 -18.67 -24.63 -1.49
N ALA A 116 -19.33 -25.51 -2.21
CA ALA A 116 -20.21 -25.14 -3.34
C ALA A 116 -21.37 -24.21 -2.93
N ALA A 117 -21.70 -24.15 -1.64
CA ALA A 117 -22.73 -23.26 -1.12
C ALA A 117 -22.20 -21.85 -0.73
N ILE A 118 -20.89 -21.66 -0.76
CA ILE A 118 -20.25 -20.37 -0.40
C ILE A 118 -20.11 -19.53 -1.66
N GLU A 119 -20.67 -18.33 -1.61
CA GLU A 119 -20.42 -17.29 -2.63
C GLU A 119 -18.99 -16.73 -2.50
N SER A 120 -18.66 -15.75 -3.36
CA SER A 120 -17.34 -15.11 -3.30
C SER A 120 -17.09 -14.46 -1.94
N VAL A 121 -15.94 -14.73 -1.34
CA VAL A 121 -15.47 -14.14 -0.07
C VAL A 121 -14.58 -12.96 -0.38
N ALA A 122 -14.85 -11.80 0.23
CA ALA A 122 -13.98 -10.63 0.11
C ALA A 122 -12.88 -10.66 1.17
N PRO A 123 -11.65 -10.24 0.84
CA PRO A 123 -10.59 -10.06 1.83
C PRO A 123 -11.02 -9.10 2.94
N VAL A 124 -10.75 -9.46 4.18
CA VAL A 124 -11.01 -8.59 5.34
C VAL A 124 -9.86 -7.58 5.46
N MET A 125 -10.19 -6.30 5.44
CA MET A 125 -9.22 -5.23 5.52
C MET A 125 -8.34 -5.34 6.77
N SER A 126 -7.03 -5.31 6.58
CA SER A 126 -5.98 -5.24 7.60
C SER A 126 -4.84 -4.38 7.07
N ALA A 127 -3.82 -4.12 7.90
CA ALA A 127 -2.64 -3.38 7.47
C ALA A 127 -1.93 -4.07 6.30
N GLU A 128 -1.77 -5.39 6.39
CA GLU A 128 -1.10 -6.22 5.37
C GLU A 128 -1.89 -6.26 4.06
N VAL A 129 -3.23 -6.42 4.15
CA VAL A 129 -4.11 -6.39 2.97
C VAL A 129 -4.06 -5.02 2.30
N PHE A 130 -4.12 -3.94 3.08
CA PHE A 130 -4.03 -2.58 2.54
C PHE A 130 -2.68 -2.31 1.89
N GLN A 131 -1.58 -2.70 2.54
CA GLN A 131 -0.24 -2.56 1.98
C GLN A 131 -0.09 -3.33 0.66
N LYS A 132 -0.58 -4.57 0.60
CA LYS A 132 -0.59 -5.35 -0.65
C LYS A 132 -1.36 -4.63 -1.76
N GLN A 133 -2.56 -4.13 -1.46
CA GLN A 133 -3.36 -3.38 -2.44
C GLN A 133 -2.63 -2.14 -2.97
N LEU A 134 -1.96 -1.38 -2.09
CA LEU A 134 -1.16 -0.21 -2.47
C LEU A 134 0.00 -0.61 -3.39
N LEU A 135 0.74 -1.65 -3.06
CA LEU A 135 1.86 -2.14 -3.85
C LEU A 135 1.40 -2.64 -5.23
N ASP A 136 0.28 -3.36 -5.30
CA ASP A 136 -0.26 -3.85 -6.57
C ASP A 136 -0.75 -2.69 -7.46
N GLN A 137 -1.42 -1.69 -6.89
CA GLN A 137 -1.83 -0.49 -7.60
C GLN A 137 -0.63 0.32 -8.09
N ALA A 138 0.41 0.47 -7.27
CA ALA A 138 1.63 1.18 -7.63
C ALA A 138 2.36 0.49 -8.79
N ARG A 139 2.51 -0.84 -8.74
CA ARG A 139 3.09 -1.64 -9.84
C ARG A 139 2.30 -1.48 -11.14
N ALA A 140 0.97 -1.52 -11.05
CA ALA A 140 0.09 -1.34 -12.21
C ALA A 140 0.18 0.08 -12.81
N ALA A 141 0.38 1.10 -11.98
CA ALA A 141 0.54 2.48 -12.41
C ALA A 141 1.89 2.73 -13.09
N GLY A 142 2.95 2.03 -12.69
CA GLY A 142 4.31 2.20 -13.24
C GLY A 142 4.85 3.63 -13.12
N ALA A 143 4.43 4.36 -12.07
CA ALA A 143 4.75 5.77 -11.89
C ALA A 143 6.24 6.01 -11.65
N HIS A 144 6.72 7.18 -12.07
CA HIS A 144 8.06 7.66 -11.82
C HIS A 144 8.06 8.65 -10.65
N ILE A 145 8.77 8.32 -9.57
CA ILE A 145 8.79 9.08 -8.32
C ILE A 145 10.18 9.66 -8.06
N VAL A 146 10.22 10.95 -7.69
CA VAL A 146 11.46 11.62 -7.24
C VAL A 146 11.55 11.53 -5.72
N LEU A 147 12.72 11.12 -5.24
CA LEU A 147 13.11 11.09 -3.82
C LEU A 147 14.19 12.15 -3.60
N PRO A 148 13.87 13.33 -3.08
CA PRO A 148 14.79 14.47 -3.08
C PRO A 148 15.82 14.48 -1.95
N GLN A 149 15.94 13.42 -1.14
CA GLN A 149 16.76 13.40 0.08
C GLN A 149 17.76 12.22 0.05
N GLY A 150 18.60 12.18 -1.00
CA GLY A 150 19.62 11.13 -1.18
C GLY A 150 20.71 11.08 -0.11
N GLU A 151 20.78 12.09 0.74
CA GLU A 151 21.65 12.14 1.93
C GLU A 151 21.09 11.34 3.13
N ASP A 152 19.87 10.87 3.08
CA ASP A 152 19.22 10.12 4.17
C ASP A 152 19.21 8.61 3.89
N ASP A 153 19.83 7.84 4.78
CA ASP A 153 19.97 6.39 4.64
C ASP A 153 18.62 5.66 4.51
N ARG A 154 17.56 6.18 5.15
CA ARG A 154 16.20 5.61 5.05
C ARG A 154 15.64 5.72 3.63
N ILE A 155 16.00 6.76 2.90
CA ILE A 155 15.62 6.93 1.49
C ILE A 155 16.35 5.92 0.61
N ILE A 156 17.61 5.67 0.87
CA ILE A 156 18.42 4.66 0.15
C ILE A 156 17.83 3.26 0.37
N GLU A 157 17.54 2.90 1.63
CA GLU A 157 16.91 1.61 1.98
C GLU A 157 15.53 1.46 1.34
N ALA A 158 14.70 2.50 1.40
CA ALA A 158 13.38 2.52 0.77
C ALA A 158 13.47 2.38 -0.76
N ALA A 159 14.41 3.06 -1.40
CA ALA A 159 14.62 2.96 -2.84
C ALA A 159 15.00 1.53 -3.25
N GLY A 160 15.93 0.89 -2.55
CA GLY A 160 16.29 -0.50 -2.80
C GLY A 160 15.12 -1.46 -2.66
N ALA A 161 14.32 -1.31 -1.61
CA ALA A 161 13.12 -2.13 -1.39
C ALA A 161 12.06 -1.94 -2.51
N LEU A 162 11.84 -0.70 -2.95
CA LEU A 162 10.90 -0.38 -4.03
C LEU A 162 11.38 -0.93 -5.38
N MET A 163 12.69 -0.86 -5.65
CA MET A 163 13.27 -1.44 -6.87
C MET A 163 13.19 -2.96 -6.88
N ALA A 164 13.57 -3.62 -5.78
CA ALA A 164 13.46 -5.07 -5.63
C ALA A 164 12.00 -5.55 -5.83
N GLY A 165 11.03 -4.78 -5.30
CA GLY A 165 9.60 -5.03 -5.45
C GLY A 165 9.01 -4.59 -6.79
N LYS A 166 9.79 -3.96 -7.68
CA LYS A 166 9.33 -3.37 -8.98
C LYS A 166 8.11 -2.46 -8.81
N VAL A 167 8.12 -1.63 -7.76
CA VAL A 167 6.96 -0.83 -7.35
C VAL A 167 6.82 0.43 -8.18
N ALA A 168 7.92 1.13 -8.48
CA ALA A 168 7.93 2.40 -9.22
C ALA A 168 9.27 2.60 -9.93
N LYS A 169 9.32 3.51 -10.91
CA LYS A 169 10.58 4.12 -11.36
C LYS A 169 11.02 5.16 -10.35
N LEU A 170 12.32 5.25 -10.08
CA LEU A 170 12.84 6.15 -9.07
C LEU A 170 13.95 7.04 -9.63
N THR A 171 13.91 8.32 -9.22
CA THR A 171 15.05 9.24 -9.29
C THR A 171 15.37 9.70 -7.87
N ILE A 172 16.62 9.57 -7.45
CA ILE A 172 17.14 10.14 -6.20
C ILE A 172 17.88 11.45 -6.55
N LEU A 173 17.61 12.52 -5.80
CA LEU A 173 18.39 13.75 -5.90
C LEU A 173 19.46 13.77 -4.82
N GLY A 174 20.70 13.97 -5.22
CA GLY A 174 21.85 13.99 -4.33
C GLY A 174 23.16 13.85 -5.09
N ASP A 175 24.28 13.99 -4.38
CA ASP A 175 25.61 13.71 -4.94
C ASP A 175 25.73 12.22 -5.29
N GLU A 176 26.03 11.91 -6.55
CA GLU A 176 26.07 10.53 -7.06
C GLU A 176 27.08 9.66 -6.31
N ALA A 177 28.24 10.23 -5.95
CA ALA A 177 29.27 9.48 -5.24
C ALA A 177 28.89 9.21 -3.78
N ASP A 178 28.21 10.18 -3.12
CA ASP A 178 27.71 9.98 -1.75
C ASP A 178 26.57 8.96 -1.70
N VAL A 179 25.61 9.03 -2.64
CA VAL A 179 24.50 8.06 -2.77
C VAL A 179 25.05 6.65 -3.02
N ALA A 180 26.00 6.48 -3.96
CA ALA A 180 26.60 5.20 -4.25
C ALA A 180 27.35 4.62 -3.03
N LYS A 181 28.13 5.45 -2.33
CA LYS A 181 28.85 5.05 -1.12
C LYS A 181 27.90 4.63 0.01
N ARG A 182 26.79 5.36 0.22
CA ARG A 182 25.77 4.99 1.22
C ARG A 182 25.12 3.66 0.87
N ALA A 183 24.73 3.46 -0.39
CA ALA A 183 24.15 2.20 -0.85
C ALA A 183 25.08 1.01 -0.61
N GLU A 184 26.41 1.17 -0.88
CA GLU A 184 27.40 0.15 -0.60
C GLU A 184 27.51 -0.16 0.91
N LEU A 185 27.56 0.87 1.76
CA LEU A 185 27.64 0.70 3.21
C LEU A 185 26.41 0.01 3.80
N LEU A 186 25.24 0.27 3.24
CA LEU A 186 23.96 -0.31 3.66
C LEU A 186 23.69 -1.69 3.02
N GLY A 187 24.49 -2.10 2.04
CA GLY A 187 24.27 -3.33 1.27
C GLY A 187 23.01 -3.26 0.40
N VAL A 188 22.64 -2.08 -0.07
CA VAL A 188 21.43 -1.82 -0.86
C VAL A 188 21.77 -1.80 -2.35
N ASP A 189 21.02 -2.55 -3.15
CA ASP A 189 21.12 -2.51 -4.61
C ASP A 189 20.20 -1.39 -5.17
N LEU A 190 20.82 -0.39 -5.79
CA LEU A 190 20.15 0.71 -6.48
C LEU A 190 20.14 0.54 -8.02
N THR A 191 20.35 -0.67 -8.53
CA THR A 191 20.32 -0.91 -9.98
C THR A 191 19.00 -0.46 -10.60
N GLY A 192 19.08 0.45 -11.57
CA GLY A 192 17.91 1.02 -12.25
C GLY A 192 17.32 2.27 -11.61
N VAL A 193 17.92 2.77 -10.52
CA VAL A 193 17.60 4.09 -9.96
C VAL A 193 18.43 5.15 -10.68
N ASP A 194 17.78 6.21 -11.15
CA ASP A 194 18.47 7.39 -11.66
C ASP A 194 18.92 8.26 -10.47
N VAL A 195 20.19 8.67 -10.44
CA VAL A 195 20.69 9.62 -9.45
C VAL A 195 21.05 10.93 -10.17
N ILE A 196 20.56 12.05 -9.65
CA ILE A 196 20.79 13.38 -10.23
C ILE A 196 21.36 14.30 -9.15
N ASP A 197 22.57 14.79 -9.37
CA ASP A 197 23.09 15.92 -8.60
C ASP A 197 22.42 17.22 -9.10
N HIS A 198 21.40 17.67 -8.36
CA HIS A 198 20.62 18.85 -8.71
C HIS A 198 21.44 20.14 -8.74
N LEU A 199 22.56 20.20 -8.02
CA LEU A 199 23.43 21.39 -7.99
C LEU A 199 24.28 21.51 -9.25
N ASN A 200 24.63 20.39 -9.88
CA ASN A 200 25.48 20.33 -11.08
C ASN A 200 24.71 19.89 -12.34
N SER A 201 23.40 19.64 -12.23
CA SER A 201 22.56 19.22 -13.36
C SER A 201 22.34 20.38 -14.35
N PRO A 202 22.42 20.12 -15.66
CA PRO A 202 22.03 21.10 -16.69
C PRO A 202 20.56 21.52 -16.60
N LEU A 203 19.69 20.69 -15.99
CA LEU A 203 18.29 21.00 -15.74
C LEU A 203 18.10 22.19 -14.80
N ALA A 204 19.07 22.50 -13.94
CA ALA A 204 18.99 23.61 -13.00
C ALA A 204 18.80 24.96 -13.69
N GLU A 205 19.48 25.20 -14.80
CA GLU A 205 19.32 26.45 -15.57
C GLU A 205 17.97 26.52 -16.29
N GLU A 206 17.52 25.41 -16.89
CA GLU A 206 16.19 25.32 -17.52
C GLU A 206 15.08 25.57 -16.48
N PHE A 207 15.17 24.92 -15.33
CA PHE A 207 14.20 25.07 -14.25
C PHE A 207 14.22 26.48 -13.64
N ALA A 208 15.37 27.12 -13.55
CA ALA A 208 15.48 28.50 -13.13
C ALA A 208 14.77 29.45 -14.10
N ALA A 209 14.96 29.27 -15.40
CA ALA A 209 14.28 30.06 -16.42
C ALA A 209 12.74 29.89 -16.34
N ASP A 210 12.26 28.66 -16.25
CA ASP A 210 10.83 28.37 -16.11
C ASP A 210 10.24 28.93 -14.82
N PHE A 211 10.93 28.77 -13.70
CA PHE A 211 10.48 29.29 -12.42
C PHE A 211 10.42 30.82 -12.40
N ALA A 212 11.40 31.50 -13.01
CA ALA A 212 11.38 32.94 -13.18
C ALA A 212 10.15 33.41 -13.99
N GLU A 213 9.81 32.74 -15.08
CA GLU A 213 8.62 33.06 -15.87
C GLU A 213 7.32 32.73 -15.10
N LEU A 214 7.21 31.58 -14.42
CA LEU A 214 6.07 31.22 -13.56
C LEU A 214 5.81 32.25 -12.48
N ARG A 215 6.87 32.85 -11.95
CA ARG A 215 6.82 33.82 -10.83
C ARG A 215 7.05 35.26 -11.23
N LYS A 216 7.08 35.58 -12.52
CA LYS A 216 7.32 36.92 -13.09
C LYS A 216 6.41 37.99 -12.50
N LYS A 217 5.11 37.67 -12.32
CA LYS A 217 4.13 38.58 -11.68
C LYS A 217 4.44 38.90 -10.21
N LYS A 218 5.30 38.10 -9.57
CA LYS A 218 5.78 38.31 -8.21
C LYS A 218 7.17 38.95 -8.15
N GLY A 219 7.73 39.33 -9.30
CA GLY A 219 9.00 40.03 -9.40
C GLY A 219 10.24 39.12 -9.22
N VAL A 220 10.10 37.80 -9.37
CA VAL A 220 11.25 36.89 -9.27
C VAL A 220 12.15 37.07 -10.49
N THR A 221 13.43 37.38 -10.25
CA THR A 221 14.45 37.47 -11.30
C THR A 221 15.05 36.14 -11.60
N LEU A 222 15.72 35.99 -12.77
CA LEU A 222 16.42 34.78 -13.14
C LEU A 222 17.52 34.40 -12.13
N GLU A 223 18.23 35.40 -11.59
CA GLU A 223 19.27 35.17 -10.57
C GLU A 223 18.66 34.60 -9.27
N GLN A 224 17.54 35.17 -8.82
CA GLN A 224 16.80 34.62 -7.66
C GLN A 224 16.27 33.21 -7.94
N ALA A 225 15.83 32.94 -9.17
CA ALA A 225 15.37 31.64 -9.59
C ALA A 225 16.51 30.61 -9.57
N ARG A 226 17.69 30.96 -10.06
CA ARG A 226 18.90 30.11 -9.97
C ARG A 226 19.23 29.75 -8.53
N GLU A 227 19.19 30.72 -7.62
CA GLU A 227 19.43 30.45 -6.19
C GLU A 227 18.35 29.54 -5.60
N THR A 228 17.09 29.74 -6.00
CA THR A 228 15.97 28.90 -5.56
C THR A 228 16.12 27.45 -6.04
N MET A 229 16.64 27.21 -7.25
CA MET A 229 16.83 25.86 -7.79
C MET A 229 17.94 25.05 -7.11
N LYS A 230 18.76 25.66 -6.27
CA LYS A 230 19.70 24.95 -5.38
C LYS A 230 18.98 24.21 -4.25
N ASP A 231 17.75 24.60 -3.93
CA ASP A 231 16.90 23.90 -2.98
C ASP A 231 16.32 22.65 -3.66
N VAL A 232 16.65 21.49 -3.10
CA VAL A 232 16.30 20.17 -3.65
C VAL A 232 14.78 19.97 -3.79
N SER A 233 13.96 20.56 -2.90
CA SER A 233 12.51 20.45 -2.96
C SER A 233 11.93 21.25 -4.12
N TYR A 234 12.52 22.42 -4.43
CA TYR A 234 12.14 23.20 -5.61
C TYR A 234 12.54 22.51 -6.90
N PHE A 235 13.75 21.96 -6.95
CA PHE A 235 14.22 21.19 -8.11
C PHE A 235 13.32 19.98 -8.38
N ALA A 236 13.04 19.17 -7.36
CA ALA A 236 12.14 18.01 -7.47
C ALA A 236 10.73 18.42 -7.91
N THR A 237 10.19 19.53 -7.37
CA THR A 237 8.88 20.04 -7.77
C THR A 237 8.87 20.49 -9.23
N MET A 238 9.96 21.06 -9.74
CA MET A 238 10.10 21.41 -11.17
C MET A 238 10.18 20.16 -12.05
N MET A 239 10.82 19.08 -11.62
CA MET A 239 10.78 17.80 -12.36
C MET A 239 9.34 17.33 -12.56
N VAL A 240 8.54 17.35 -11.50
CA VAL A 240 7.11 16.98 -11.58
C VAL A 240 6.34 17.95 -12.49
N HIS A 241 6.56 19.25 -12.35
CA HIS A 241 5.90 20.27 -13.16
C HIS A 241 6.18 20.12 -14.66
N ARG A 242 7.40 19.72 -15.00
CA ARG A 242 7.83 19.48 -16.41
C ARG A 242 7.46 18.09 -16.92
N GLY A 243 6.83 17.24 -16.12
CA GLY A 243 6.47 15.87 -16.48
C GLY A 243 7.67 14.93 -16.64
N LEU A 244 8.80 15.25 -16.02
CA LEU A 244 9.97 14.37 -15.94
C LEU A 244 9.80 13.31 -14.86
N ALA A 245 8.86 13.51 -13.96
CA ALA A 245 8.40 12.55 -12.97
C ALA A 245 6.90 12.77 -12.71
N ASP A 246 6.20 11.73 -12.25
CA ASP A 246 4.77 11.77 -11.95
C ASP A 246 4.50 12.33 -10.56
N GLY A 247 5.45 12.20 -9.66
CA GLY A 247 5.31 12.66 -8.28
C GLY A 247 6.64 12.76 -7.53
N MET A 248 6.55 13.34 -6.34
CA MET A 248 7.67 13.48 -5.39
C MET A 248 7.24 12.97 -4.02
N VAL A 249 8.10 12.21 -3.35
CA VAL A 249 7.94 11.82 -1.94
C VAL A 249 9.11 12.36 -1.14
N SER A 250 8.81 13.20 -0.15
CA SER A 250 9.77 13.91 0.67
C SER A 250 9.30 13.94 2.14
N GLY A 251 10.19 14.29 3.06
CA GLY A 251 9.87 14.47 4.48
C GLY A 251 10.73 13.63 5.43
N ALA A 252 11.73 12.92 4.94
CA ALA A 252 12.68 12.19 5.79
C ALA A 252 13.56 13.15 6.61
N ALA A 253 14.12 14.19 5.96
CA ALA A 253 15.01 15.18 6.57
C ALA A 253 14.45 16.62 6.57
N HIS A 254 13.37 16.88 5.83
CA HIS A 254 12.76 18.21 5.70
C HIS A 254 11.38 18.29 6.34
N THR A 255 11.00 19.50 6.79
CA THR A 255 9.67 19.75 7.36
C THR A 255 8.58 19.73 6.28
N THR A 256 7.32 19.48 6.69
CA THR A 256 6.14 19.57 5.82
C THR A 256 6.07 20.91 5.10
N ALA A 257 6.34 22.01 5.80
CA ALA A 257 6.32 23.34 5.21
C ALA A 257 7.35 23.52 4.09
N HIS A 258 8.55 22.94 4.25
CA HIS A 258 9.62 22.97 3.25
C HIS A 258 9.23 22.19 1.98
N THR A 259 8.57 21.07 2.14
CA THR A 259 8.10 20.24 1.02
C THR A 259 6.90 20.87 0.29
N ILE A 260 5.93 21.42 1.01
CA ILE A 260 4.68 21.94 0.43
C ILE A 260 4.86 23.31 -0.22
N LYS A 261 5.75 24.17 0.29
CA LYS A 261 5.95 25.52 -0.22
C LYS A 261 6.28 25.58 -1.73
N PRO A 262 7.22 24.76 -2.27
CA PRO A 262 7.45 24.69 -3.72
C PRO A 262 6.19 24.30 -4.50
N SER A 263 5.44 23.31 -4.02
CA SER A 263 4.21 22.84 -4.66
C SER A 263 3.17 23.97 -4.78
N PHE A 264 2.97 24.77 -3.74
CA PHE A 264 2.10 25.95 -3.80
C PHE A 264 2.55 27.00 -4.82
N GLN A 265 3.85 27.16 -4.98
CA GLN A 265 4.40 28.18 -5.86
C GLN A 265 4.44 27.76 -7.33
N ILE A 266 4.61 26.49 -7.61
CA ILE A 266 4.85 25.93 -8.93
C ILE A 266 3.59 25.22 -9.46
N ILE A 267 3.10 24.19 -8.74
CA ILE A 267 1.98 23.34 -9.18
C ILE A 267 0.63 23.99 -8.89
N LYS A 268 0.50 24.62 -7.72
CA LYS A 268 -0.74 25.25 -7.22
C LYS A 268 -1.83 24.22 -6.86
N THR A 269 -3.07 24.71 -6.63
CA THR A 269 -4.24 23.88 -6.37
C THR A 269 -4.83 23.33 -7.66
N ALA A 270 -5.52 22.18 -7.55
CA ALA A 270 -6.31 21.65 -8.66
C ALA A 270 -7.40 22.65 -9.10
N PRO A 271 -7.83 22.61 -10.37
CA PRO A 271 -8.93 23.46 -10.83
C PRO A 271 -10.18 23.30 -9.97
N GLY A 272 -10.72 24.42 -9.49
CA GLY A 272 -11.92 24.45 -8.63
C GLY A 272 -11.66 24.22 -7.15
N ALA A 273 -10.41 24.03 -6.70
CA ALA A 273 -10.04 24.01 -5.30
C ALA A 273 -9.40 25.33 -4.86
N SER A 274 -9.92 25.94 -3.80
CA SER A 274 -9.36 27.16 -3.23
C SER A 274 -8.31 26.88 -2.15
N VAL A 275 -8.32 25.67 -1.58
CA VAL A 275 -7.42 25.23 -0.51
C VAL A 275 -6.77 23.89 -0.85
N VAL A 276 -5.59 23.65 -0.28
CA VAL A 276 -4.96 22.34 -0.21
C VAL A 276 -5.35 21.70 1.11
N SER A 277 -5.67 20.44 1.10
CA SER A 277 -6.02 19.68 2.30
C SER A 277 -5.27 18.36 2.36
N SER A 278 -5.31 17.74 3.51
CA SER A 278 -4.66 16.45 3.77
C SER A 278 -5.66 15.43 4.31
N ILE A 279 -5.37 14.15 4.07
CA ILE A 279 -6.14 13.05 4.68
C ILE A 279 -5.21 12.04 5.33
N PHE A 280 -5.70 11.38 6.38
CA PHE A 280 -5.16 10.13 6.89
C PHE A 280 -6.03 8.97 6.42
N LEU A 281 -5.39 7.93 5.93
CA LEU A 281 -6.02 6.63 5.69
C LEU A 281 -5.86 5.78 6.96
N MET A 282 -6.97 5.58 7.65
CA MET A 282 -7.02 4.88 8.92
C MET A 282 -7.37 3.42 8.69
N VAL A 283 -6.35 2.57 8.69
CA VAL A 283 -6.54 1.12 8.53
C VAL A 283 -7.00 0.54 9.87
N MET A 284 -8.26 0.15 9.89
CA MET A 284 -8.89 -0.46 11.05
C MET A 284 -9.28 -1.89 10.72
N ARG A 285 -9.53 -2.70 11.76
CA ARG A 285 -9.95 -4.08 11.55
C ARG A 285 -11.24 -4.16 10.73
N GLY A 286 -11.16 -4.75 9.57
CA GLY A 286 -12.27 -4.94 8.63
C GLY A 286 -12.69 -3.71 7.85
N ARG A 287 -11.99 -2.56 7.99
CA ARG A 287 -12.37 -1.34 7.28
C ARG A 287 -11.23 -0.34 7.10
N LEU A 288 -11.34 0.46 6.06
CA LEU A 288 -10.48 1.60 5.80
C LEU A 288 -11.32 2.88 5.90
N TRP A 289 -10.87 3.84 6.70
CA TRP A 289 -11.48 5.16 6.82
C TRP A 289 -10.53 6.26 6.38
N ALA A 290 -11.08 7.39 5.96
CA ALA A 290 -10.34 8.59 5.64
C ALA A 290 -10.72 9.71 6.62
N PHE A 291 -9.75 10.35 7.25
CA PHE A 291 -9.93 11.52 8.12
C PHE A 291 -9.25 12.72 7.47
N GLY A 292 -9.97 13.81 7.30
CA GLY A 292 -9.47 15.06 6.72
C GLY A 292 -10.15 16.30 7.36
N ASP A 293 -9.56 17.47 7.36
CA ASP A 293 -8.14 17.79 7.13
C ASP A 293 -7.34 17.47 8.39
N CYS A 294 -6.13 16.95 8.21
CA CYS A 294 -5.34 16.49 9.35
C CYS A 294 -4.05 17.29 9.60
N ALA A 295 -3.59 18.15 8.66
CA ALA A 295 -2.29 18.78 8.81
C ALA A 295 -2.12 20.15 8.15
N VAL A 296 -3.08 20.68 7.38
CA VAL A 296 -2.88 21.87 6.56
C VAL A 296 -3.71 23.07 7.03
N ASN A 297 -5.02 22.89 7.30
CA ASN A 297 -5.92 23.98 7.61
C ASN A 297 -6.44 23.88 9.06
N PRO A 298 -5.84 24.61 10.03
CA PRO A 298 -6.22 24.45 11.44
C PRO A 298 -7.63 25.01 11.75
N ASN A 299 -8.09 26.04 11.02
CA ASN A 299 -9.39 26.67 11.22
C ASN A 299 -10.04 27.00 9.87
N PRO A 300 -10.54 26.00 9.13
CA PRO A 300 -11.19 26.24 7.85
C PRO A 300 -12.54 26.96 8.02
N THR A 301 -12.89 27.83 7.06
CA THR A 301 -14.26 28.37 6.97
C THR A 301 -15.24 27.26 6.59
N ALA A 302 -16.55 27.53 6.69
CA ALA A 302 -17.59 26.58 6.29
C ALA A 302 -17.46 26.16 4.80
N GLU A 303 -17.15 27.14 3.93
CA GLU A 303 -16.94 26.92 2.49
C GLU A 303 -15.69 26.06 2.26
N GLN A 304 -14.58 26.38 2.93
CA GLN A 304 -13.35 25.60 2.84
C GLN A 304 -13.55 24.17 3.35
N LEU A 305 -14.29 23.99 4.46
CA LEU A 305 -14.59 22.67 4.98
C LEU A 305 -15.43 21.84 3.99
N GLY A 306 -16.37 22.48 3.29
CA GLY A 306 -17.12 21.85 2.21
C GLY A 306 -16.23 21.40 1.04
N GLU A 307 -15.27 22.23 0.61
CA GLU A 307 -14.30 21.87 -0.43
C GLU A 307 -13.38 20.73 0.04
N ILE A 308 -12.88 20.78 1.27
CA ILE A 308 -12.06 19.73 1.88
C ILE A 308 -12.81 18.38 1.86
N ALA A 309 -14.09 18.39 2.22
CA ALA A 309 -14.91 17.20 2.20
C ALA A 309 -15.02 16.57 0.79
N VAL A 310 -15.26 17.39 -0.23
CA VAL A 310 -15.36 16.94 -1.63
C VAL A 310 -14.03 16.38 -2.13
N VAL A 311 -12.92 17.07 -1.87
CA VAL A 311 -11.58 16.61 -2.29
C VAL A 311 -11.20 15.33 -1.55
N SER A 312 -11.42 15.27 -0.24
CA SER A 312 -11.14 14.08 0.58
C SER A 312 -11.96 12.87 0.13
N ALA A 313 -13.24 13.05 -0.21
CA ALA A 313 -14.09 12.00 -0.73
C ALA A 313 -13.56 11.42 -2.05
N LYS A 314 -13.14 12.29 -2.98
CA LYS A 314 -12.52 11.86 -4.25
C LYS A 314 -11.25 11.07 -4.02
N THR A 315 -10.39 11.54 -3.12
CA THR A 315 -9.15 10.84 -2.78
C THR A 315 -9.45 9.50 -2.11
N ALA A 316 -10.39 9.45 -1.15
CA ALA A 316 -10.79 8.21 -0.49
C ALA A 316 -11.30 7.15 -1.49
N ALA A 317 -12.06 7.57 -2.51
CA ALA A 317 -12.54 6.69 -3.55
C ALA A 317 -11.42 6.03 -4.37
N GLN A 318 -10.29 6.72 -4.58
CA GLN A 318 -9.11 6.17 -5.25
C GLN A 318 -8.48 5.01 -4.48
N PHE A 319 -8.68 4.97 -3.15
CA PHE A 319 -8.24 3.88 -2.27
C PHE A 319 -9.32 2.82 -2.03
N GLY A 320 -10.39 2.80 -2.84
CA GLY A 320 -11.45 1.81 -2.76
C GLY A 320 -12.47 2.03 -1.63
N ILE A 321 -12.50 3.21 -1.01
CA ILE A 321 -13.52 3.58 -0.04
C ILE A 321 -14.77 4.07 -0.79
N ASP A 322 -15.96 3.54 -0.45
CA ASP A 322 -17.24 4.16 -0.83
C ASP A 322 -17.50 5.37 0.08
N PRO A 323 -17.29 6.63 -0.40
CA PRO A 323 -17.19 7.76 0.50
C PRO A 323 -18.56 8.21 1.00
N ARG A 324 -18.77 8.08 2.30
CA ARG A 324 -19.89 8.66 3.05
C ARG A 324 -19.31 9.65 4.04
N VAL A 325 -19.52 10.94 3.78
CA VAL A 325 -18.86 12.02 4.54
C VAL A 325 -19.71 12.44 5.72
N ALA A 326 -19.10 12.43 6.91
CA ALA A 326 -19.64 13.08 8.10
C ALA A 326 -18.83 14.34 8.39
N MET A 327 -19.51 15.48 8.54
CA MET A 327 -18.90 16.74 8.94
C MET A 327 -18.94 16.81 10.47
N LEU A 328 -17.78 16.93 11.09
CA LEU A 328 -17.68 17.03 12.54
C LEU A 328 -17.56 18.50 12.96
N SER A 329 -18.24 18.86 14.02
CA SER A 329 -18.07 20.17 14.68
C SER A 329 -17.06 20.03 15.81
N TYR A 330 -16.34 21.10 16.06
CA TYR A 330 -15.47 21.27 17.23
C TYR A 330 -16.28 21.73 18.43
#